data_4056a215762eb40add1919f9d4b00fb5
#
_entry.id   4056a215762eb40add1919f9d4b00fb5
#
_cell.length_a   1.000
_cell.length_b   1.000
_cell.length_c   1.000
_cell.angle_alpha   90.00
_cell.angle_beta   90.00
_cell.angle_gamma   90.00
#
_symmetry.space_group_name_H-M   'P 1'
#
loop_
_entity.id
_entity.type
_entity.pdbx_description
1 polymer ?
#
loop_
_entity_poly.entity_id
_entity_poly.type
_entity_poly.pdbx_seq_one_letter_code
_entity_poly.pdbx_strand_id
1 'polypeptide(L)'
;LCLVFGIVFLLAGFFRFIERHRRLEFLEKDKGPYGESLPKAADLCEADYQKLLKKEEQEWRDRQKVWDDTMSDMEDYYAAWVHQIKAPIAVMRVLLQQEDTPINRELTGELFRVEQYVEMALCYVRLGEGASDLVIKEYPLDDMIRKAIRKYAGQLIRRKLRVIYEGTDICVLTDEKWLVFIIEQLLSNAVKYTVSGNVTITVDREKKQLSISDTGIG
;
A
#
# COMPACT_ATOMS: atom_id res chain seq x y z
N LEU A 1 68.52 -12.70 -16.04
CA LEU A 1 67.47 -13.71 -15.86
C LEU A 1 66.55 -13.37 -14.65
N CYS A 2 67.10 -13.08 -13.44
CA CYS A 2 66.36 -12.79 -12.24
C CYS A 2 65.41 -11.56 -12.36
N LEU A 3 65.81 -10.48 -13.03
CA LEU A 3 65.04 -9.29 -13.26
C LEU A 3 63.78 -9.59 -14.14
N VAL A 4 63.95 -10.41 -15.17
CA VAL A 4 62.82 -10.79 -16.07
C VAL A 4 61.80 -11.63 -15.31
N PHE A 5 62.21 -12.59 -14.50
CA PHE A 5 61.34 -13.38 -13.64
C PHE A 5 60.59 -12.51 -12.61
N GLY A 6 61.27 -11.52 -12.01
CA GLY A 6 60.66 -10.58 -11.09
C GLY A 6 59.55 -9.73 -11.74
N ILE A 7 59.82 -9.22 -12.95
CA ILE A 7 58.83 -8.43 -13.72
C ILE A 7 57.64 -9.30 -14.11
N VAL A 8 57.84 -10.51 -14.59
CA VAL A 8 56.73 -11.43 -14.95
C VAL A 8 55.86 -11.76 -13.72
N PHE A 9 56.48 -11.99 -12.56
CA PHE A 9 55.74 -12.27 -11.34
C PHE A 9 54.90 -11.06 -10.87
N LEU A 10 55.48 -9.85 -10.94
CA LEU A 10 54.74 -8.61 -10.62
C LEU A 10 53.59 -8.37 -11.58
N LEU A 11 53.76 -8.56 -12.89
CA LEU A 11 52.71 -8.43 -13.89
C LEU A 11 51.60 -9.45 -13.65
N ALA A 12 51.93 -10.70 -13.40
CA ALA A 12 50.96 -11.74 -13.10
C ALA A 12 50.13 -11.42 -11.82
N GLY A 13 50.79 -10.88 -10.78
CA GLY A 13 50.16 -10.41 -9.56
C GLY A 13 49.18 -9.24 -9.83
N PHE A 14 49.63 -8.27 -10.63
CA PHE A 14 48.85 -7.11 -11.04
C PHE A 14 47.63 -7.49 -11.85
N PHE A 15 47.75 -8.41 -12.82
CA PHE A 15 46.60 -8.89 -13.59
C PHE A 15 45.54 -9.61 -12.72
N ARG A 16 45.99 -10.47 -11.78
CA ARG A 16 45.10 -11.12 -10.82
C ARG A 16 44.38 -10.13 -9.92
N PHE A 17 45.10 -9.08 -9.48
CA PHE A 17 44.53 -8.02 -8.66
C PHE A 17 43.42 -7.27 -9.44
N ILE A 18 43.67 -6.85 -10.69
CA ILE A 18 42.71 -6.15 -11.54
C ILE A 18 41.48 -7.03 -11.81
N GLU A 19 41.68 -8.30 -12.13
CA GLU A 19 40.55 -9.22 -12.39
C GLU A 19 39.65 -9.36 -11.17
N ARG A 20 40.24 -9.46 -9.98
CA ARG A 20 39.49 -9.52 -8.72
C ARG A 20 38.75 -8.22 -8.43
N HIS A 21 39.44 -7.11 -8.60
CA HIS A 21 38.84 -5.79 -8.40
C HIS A 21 37.65 -5.58 -9.32
N ARG A 22 37.74 -5.90 -10.59
CA ARG A 22 36.63 -5.83 -11.55
C ARG A 22 35.45 -6.73 -11.15
N ARG A 23 35.69 -7.91 -10.62
CA ARG A 23 34.63 -8.78 -10.10
C ARG A 23 33.93 -8.17 -8.92
N LEU A 24 34.63 -7.55 -7.99
CA LEU A 24 34.05 -6.86 -6.85
C LEU A 24 33.20 -5.63 -7.28
N GLU A 25 33.71 -4.82 -8.22
CA GLU A 25 32.95 -3.70 -8.80
C GLU A 25 31.68 -4.15 -9.52
N PHE A 26 31.72 -5.30 -10.19
CA PHE A 26 30.53 -5.88 -10.81
C PHE A 26 29.50 -6.29 -9.75
N LEU A 27 29.93 -6.93 -8.67
CA LEU A 27 29.06 -7.33 -7.57
C LEU A 27 28.47 -6.13 -6.82
N GLU A 28 29.22 -5.03 -6.69
CA GLU A 28 28.70 -3.79 -6.09
C GLU A 28 27.53 -3.20 -6.89
N LYS A 29 27.52 -3.37 -8.21
CA LYS A 29 26.44 -2.92 -9.10
C LYS A 29 25.27 -3.89 -9.19
N ASP A 30 25.50 -5.15 -8.90
CA ASP A 30 24.48 -6.21 -8.91
C ASP A 30 23.82 -6.27 -7.53
N LYS A 31 22.49 -6.11 -7.51
CA LYS A 31 21.68 -6.18 -6.28
C LYS A 31 21.41 -7.62 -5.81
N GLY A 32 22.11 -8.60 -6.36
CA GLY A 32 21.98 -10.01 -6.03
C GLY A 32 22.69 -10.43 -4.73
N PRO A 33 22.50 -11.68 -4.29
CA PRO A 33 23.20 -12.24 -3.12
C PRO A 33 24.71 -12.32 -3.37
N TYR A 34 25.48 -11.63 -2.56
CA TYR A 34 26.95 -11.52 -2.74
C TYR A 34 27.71 -12.79 -2.34
N GLY A 35 27.17 -13.56 -1.38
CA GLY A 35 27.91 -14.65 -0.73
C GLY A 35 28.35 -15.80 -1.63
N GLU A 36 27.60 -16.10 -2.72
CA GLU A 36 27.94 -17.17 -3.66
C GLU A 36 28.80 -16.71 -4.83
N SER A 37 28.83 -15.41 -5.11
CA SER A 37 29.50 -14.80 -6.26
C SER A 37 30.89 -14.24 -5.94
N LEU A 38 31.31 -14.26 -4.68
CA LEU A 38 32.62 -13.75 -4.25
C LEU A 38 33.77 -14.53 -4.88
N PRO A 39 34.84 -13.86 -5.33
CA PRO A 39 36.02 -14.52 -5.83
C PRO A 39 36.70 -15.35 -4.74
N LYS A 40 37.46 -16.38 -5.12
CA LYS A 40 38.20 -17.19 -4.13
C LYS A 40 39.12 -16.30 -3.29
N ALA A 41 39.11 -16.50 -1.97
CA ALA A 41 39.97 -15.78 -1.05
C ALA A 41 41.45 -16.00 -1.40
N ALA A 42 42.28 -14.95 -1.37
CA ALA A 42 43.70 -15.03 -1.65
C ALA A 42 44.49 -15.34 -0.40
N ASP A 43 44.01 -14.94 0.75
CA ASP A 43 44.66 -15.14 2.03
C ASP A 43 43.63 -15.46 3.14
N LEU A 44 44.11 -15.76 4.34
CA LEU A 44 43.30 -16.07 5.49
C LEU A 44 42.39 -14.90 5.92
N CYS A 45 42.91 -13.68 5.84
CA CYS A 45 42.15 -12.49 6.25
C CYS A 45 40.96 -12.26 5.33
N GLU A 46 41.15 -12.40 4.02
CA GLU A 46 40.09 -12.32 3.04
C GLU A 46 39.05 -13.44 3.23
N ALA A 47 39.50 -14.66 3.54
CA ALA A 47 38.59 -15.77 3.86
C ALA A 47 37.76 -15.49 5.10
N ASP A 48 38.33 -14.89 6.13
CA ASP A 48 37.65 -14.52 7.35
C ASP A 48 36.61 -13.39 7.08
N TYR A 49 36.96 -12.38 6.28
CA TYR A 49 36.02 -11.35 5.85
C TYR A 49 34.85 -11.93 5.03
N GLN A 50 35.14 -12.83 4.09
CA GLN A 50 34.08 -13.48 3.32
C GLN A 50 33.15 -14.33 4.20
N LYS A 51 33.69 -14.97 5.23
CA LYS A 51 32.90 -15.72 6.19
C LYS A 51 31.98 -14.80 7.02
N LEU A 52 32.49 -13.65 7.45
CA LEU A 52 31.71 -12.65 8.16
C LEU A 52 30.59 -12.09 7.27
N LEU A 53 30.89 -11.73 6.02
CA LEU A 53 29.90 -11.23 5.06
C LEU A 53 28.80 -12.27 4.80
N LYS A 54 29.17 -13.53 4.61
CA LYS A 54 28.17 -14.61 4.43
C LYS A 54 27.28 -14.80 5.66
N LYS A 55 27.85 -14.68 6.85
CA LYS A 55 27.12 -14.77 8.09
C LYS A 55 26.13 -13.61 8.22
N GLU A 56 26.56 -12.37 7.97
CA GLU A 56 25.71 -11.19 7.98
C GLU A 56 24.56 -11.29 6.94
N GLU A 57 24.88 -11.76 5.75
CA GLU A 57 23.88 -11.96 4.69
C GLU A 57 22.84 -13.02 5.10
N GLN A 58 23.30 -14.11 5.72
CA GLN A 58 22.38 -15.15 6.22
C GLN A 58 21.48 -14.61 7.34
N GLU A 59 22.06 -13.91 8.32
CA GLU A 59 21.28 -13.29 9.40
C GLU A 59 20.30 -12.25 8.88
N TRP A 60 20.65 -11.51 7.83
CA TRP A 60 19.75 -10.56 7.19
C TRP A 60 18.60 -11.26 6.49
N ARG A 61 18.86 -12.34 5.74
CA ARG A 61 17.84 -13.17 5.09
C ARG A 61 16.90 -13.80 6.12
N ASP A 62 17.44 -14.32 7.22
CA ASP A 62 16.63 -14.92 8.28
C ASP A 62 15.72 -13.87 8.95
N ARG A 63 16.24 -12.67 9.22
CA ARG A 63 15.44 -11.54 9.73
C ARG A 63 14.34 -11.12 8.75
N GLN A 64 14.68 -11.04 7.47
CA GLN A 64 13.70 -10.68 6.43
C GLN A 64 12.59 -11.73 6.34
N LYS A 65 12.95 -13.01 6.35
CA LYS A 65 11.98 -14.10 6.35
C LYS A 65 11.03 -14.04 7.55
N VAL A 66 11.56 -13.85 8.76
CA VAL A 66 10.74 -13.69 9.97
C VAL A 66 9.81 -12.48 9.85
N TRP A 67 10.30 -11.39 9.25
CA TRP A 67 9.47 -10.20 9.01
C TRP A 67 8.33 -10.49 8.03
N ASP A 68 8.64 -11.12 6.88
CA ASP A 68 7.65 -11.47 5.87
C ASP A 68 6.61 -12.45 6.43
N ASP A 69 7.01 -13.48 7.17
CA ASP A 69 6.13 -14.44 7.83
C ASP A 69 5.22 -13.71 8.86
N THR A 70 5.78 -12.79 9.67
CA THR A 70 5.01 -12.01 10.66
C THR A 70 3.99 -11.10 9.99
N MET A 71 4.36 -10.45 8.87
CA MET A 71 3.43 -9.60 8.12
C MET A 71 2.28 -10.43 7.55
N SER A 72 2.58 -11.58 6.94
CA SER A 72 1.56 -12.49 6.42
C SER A 72 0.59 -12.98 7.51
N ASP A 73 1.10 -13.37 8.67
CA ASP A 73 0.27 -13.78 9.82
C ASP A 73 -0.63 -12.63 10.31
N MET A 74 -0.12 -11.40 10.34
CA MET A 74 -0.90 -10.21 10.67
C MET A 74 -2.03 -9.96 9.68
N GLU A 75 -1.77 -10.10 8.39
CA GLU A 75 -2.74 -9.92 7.31
C GLU A 75 -3.89 -10.92 7.44
N ASP A 76 -3.58 -12.20 7.61
CA ASP A 76 -4.56 -13.27 7.82
C ASP A 76 -5.40 -13.02 9.08
N TYR A 77 -4.76 -12.61 10.17
CA TYR A 77 -5.44 -12.26 11.41
C TYR A 77 -6.42 -11.11 11.22
N TYR A 78 -5.99 -10.02 10.58
CA TYR A 78 -6.87 -8.87 10.36
C TYR A 78 -7.99 -9.16 9.37
N ALA A 79 -7.74 -9.97 8.33
CA ALA A 79 -8.78 -10.40 7.42
C ALA A 79 -9.88 -11.20 8.14
N ALA A 80 -9.48 -12.15 8.99
CA ALA A 80 -10.41 -12.92 9.82
C ALA A 80 -11.17 -12.03 10.80
N TRP A 81 -10.46 -11.13 11.50
CA TRP A 81 -11.03 -10.19 12.46
C TRP A 81 -12.12 -9.30 11.85
N VAL A 82 -11.88 -8.78 10.63
CA VAL A 82 -12.88 -7.96 9.94
C VAL A 82 -14.13 -8.75 9.59
N HIS A 83 -13.98 -9.99 9.14
CA HIS A 83 -15.13 -10.84 8.89
C HIS A 83 -15.96 -11.06 10.17
N GLN A 84 -15.29 -11.27 11.31
CA GLN A 84 -15.95 -11.43 12.60
C GLN A 84 -16.66 -10.16 13.07
N ILE A 85 -16.11 -8.97 12.81
CA ILE A 85 -16.73 -7.69 13.19
C ILE A 85 -17.89 -7.31 12.26
N LYS A 86 -17.82 -7.62 10.98
CA LYS A 86 -18.89 -7.32 10.02
C LYS A 86 -20.21 -8.03 10.38
N ALA A 87 -20.15 -9.24 10.93
CA ALA A 87 -21.34 -9.99 11.31
C ALA A 87 -22.21 -9.27 12.38
N PRO A 88 -21.68 -8.91 13.58
CA PRO A 88 -22.43 -8.18 14.59
C PRO A 88 -22.88 -6.80 14.11
N ILE A 89 -22.08 -6.11 13.29
CA ILE A 89 -22.47 -4.83 12.66
C ILE A 89 -23.72 -5.01 11.79
N ALA A 90 -23.75 -6.06 10.95
CA ALA A 90 -24.91 -6.36 10.13
C ALA A 90 -26.17 -6.64 10.96
N VAL A 91 -26.04 -7.39 12.05
CA VAL A 91 -27.14 -7.65 12.99
C VAL A 91 -27.63 -6.36 13.63
N MET A 92 -26.72 -5.51 14.15
CA MET A 92 -27.10 -4.21 14.72
C MET A 92 -27.82 -3.33 13.70
N ARG A 93 -27.38 -3.31 12.44
CA ARG A 93 -28.03 -2.58 11.37
C ARG A 93 -29.48 -3.04 11.15
N VAL A 94 -29.72 -4.35 11.11
CA VAL A 94 -31.06 -4.92 10.95
C VAL A 94 -31.95 -4.56 12.14
N LEU A 95 -31.44 -4.66 13.37
CA LEU A 95 -32.21 -4.28 14.57
C LEU A 95 -32.59 -2.81 14.58
N LEU A 96 -31.66 -1.91 14.20
CA LEU A 96 -31.90 -0.47 14.14
C LEU A 96 -32.90 -0.05 13.03
N GLN A 97 -33.08 -0.90 12.00
CA GLN A 97 -34.04 -0.66 10.93
C GLN A 97 -35.47 -1.09 11.26
N GLN A 98 -35.70 -1.85 12.35
CA GLN A 98 -37.02 -2.33 12.71
C GLN A 98 -37.97 -1.19 13.13
N GLU A 99 -37.43 -0.14 13.74
CA GLU A 99 -38.24 1.01 14.19
C GLU A 99 -37.51 2.32 13.80
N ASP A 100 -38.25 3.24 13.19
CA ASP A 100 -37.73 4.55 12.77
C ASP A 100 -37.85 5.58 13.91
N THR A 101 -37.13 5.40 15.00
CA THR A 101 -37.06 6.34 16.11
C THR A 101 -35.89 7.32 15.94
N PRO A 102 -35.95 8.53 16.58
CA PRO A 102 -34.83 9.46 16.57
C PRO A 102 -33.54 8.83 17.12
N ILE A 103 -33.64 7.98 18.15
CA ILE A 103 -32.53 7.27 18.76
C ILE A 103 -31.94 6.28 17.76
N ASN A 104 -32.74 5.47 17.07
CA ASN A 104 -32.27 4.50 16.09
C ASN A 104 -31.58 5.17 14.91
N ARG A 105 -32.04 6.36 14.50
CA ARG A 105 -31.35 7.15 13.46
C ARG A 105 -29.99 7.63 13.90
N GLU A 106 -29.83 8.04 15.14
CA GLU A 106 -28.56 8.46 15.73
C GLU A 106 -27.60 7.27 15.82
N LEU A 107 -28.07 6.15 16.42
CA LEU A 107 -27.27 4.91 16.54
C LEU A 107 -26.86 4.35 15.16
N THR A 108 -27.72 4.43 14.15
CA THR A 108 -27.35 4.07 12.76
C THR A 108 -26.20 4.93 12.24
N GLY A 109 -26.15 6.20 12.65
CA GLY A 109 -25.03 7.09 12.32
C GLY A 109 -23.73 6.68 12.97
N GLU A 110 -23.77 6.31 14.24
CA GLU A 110 -22.59 5.85 14.96
C GLU A 110 -22.13 4.47 14.44
N LEU A 111 -23.07 3.56 14.16
CA LEU A 111 -22.74 2.28 13.55
C LEU A 111 -22.04 2.44 12.20
N PHE A 112 -22.48 3.38 11.37
CA PHE A 112 -21.79 3.69 10.11
C PHE A 112 -20.36 4.19 10.35
N ARG A 113 -20.11 4.97 11.41
CA ARG A 113 -18.73 5.38 11.77
C ARG A 113 -17.86 4.20 12.18
N VAL A 114 -18.42 3.27 12.95
CA VAL A 114 -17.70 2.04 13.33
C VAL A 114 -17.32 1.25 12.07
N GLU A 115 -18.23 1.10 11.11
CA GLU A 115 -17.95 0.45 9.82
C GLU A 115 -16.80 1.13 9.08
N GLN A 116 -16.79 2.47 9.05
CA GLN A 116 -15.71 3.21 8.42
C GLN A 116 -14.35 2.97 9.09
N TYR A 117 -14.30 2.92 10.42
CA TYR A 117 -13.07 2.63 11.13
C TYR A 117 -12.55 1.21 10.85
N VAL A 118 -13.45 0.24 10.76
CA VAL A 118 -13.10 -1.14 10.39
C VAL A 118 -12.56 -1.21 8.95
N GLU A 119 -13.20 -0.52 7.99
CA GLU A 119 -12.71 -0.45 6.61
C GLU A 119 -11.35 0.25 6.50
N MET A 120 -11.13 1.31 7.29
CA MET A 120 -9.85 2.02 7.33
C MET A 120 -8.74 1.14 7.90
N ALA A 121 -9.01 0.39 8.97
CA ALA A 121 -8.05 -0.54 9.54
C ALA A 121 -7.64 -1.63 8.55
N LEU A 122 -8.61 -2.16 7.78
CA LEU A 122 -8.34 -3.11 6.68
C LEU A 122 -7.45 -2.52 5.59
N CYS A 123 -7.75 -1.29 5.18
CA CYS A 123 -6.97 -0.61 4.17
C CYS A 123 -5.51 -0.44 4.61
N TYR A 124 -5.30 -0.08 5.89
CA TYR A 124 -3.96 0.08 6.46
C TYR A 124 -3.15 -1.24 6.41
N VAL A 125 -3.78 -2.35 6.73
CA VAL A 125 -3.15 -3.68 6.67
C VAL A 125 -2.75 -4.02 5.23
N ARG A 126 -3.67 -3.86 4.27
CA ARG A 126 -3.39 -4.12 2.84
C ARG A 126 -2.31 -3.23 2.23
N LEU A 127 -2.04 -2.04 2.80
CA LEU A 127 -0.93 -1.20 2.36
C LEU A 127 0.44 -1.82 2.67
N GLY A 128 0.52 -2.72 3.67
CA GLY A 128 1.74 -3.47 4.02
C GLY A 128 2.10 -4.56 3.00
N GLU A 129 1.09 -5.14 2.32
CA GLU A 129 1.27 -6.27 1.39
C GLU A 129 2.05 -5.93 0.10
N GLY A 130 2.34 -4.67 -0.13
CA GLY A 130 2.93 -4.23 -1.40
C GLY A 130 1.94 -4.31 -2.57
N ALA A 131 2.34 -3.78 -3.72
CA ALA A 131 1.48 -3.63 -4.90
C ALA A 131 1.12 -4.95 -5.64
N SER A 132 1.37 -6.12 -5.04
CA SER A 132 1.24 -7.42 -5.72
C SER A 132 -0.22 -7.86 -5.96
N ASP A 133 -1.18 -7.31 -5.22
CA ASP A 133 -2.61 -7.68 -5.32
C ASP A 133 -3.49 -6.64 -6.05
N LEU A 134 -2.87 -5.66 -6.72
CA LEU A 134 -3.59 -4.66 -7.48
C LEU A 134 -4.16 -5.24 -8.78
N VAL A 135 -5.48 -5.22 -8.93
CA VAL A 135 -6.18 -5.63 -10.14
C VAL A 135 -6.45 -4.42 -11.03
N ILE A 136 -5.44 -4.01 -11.80
CA ILE A 136 -5.53 -2.86 -12.70
C ILE A 136 -6.33 -3.24 -13.95
N LYS A 137 -7.50 -2.61 -14.13
CA LYS A 137 -8.38 -2.74 -15.30
C LYS A 137 -9.01 -1.39 -15.65
N GLU A 138 -9.63 -1.33 -16.81
CA GLU A 138 -10.39 -0.16 -17.24
C GLU A 138 -11.80 -0.19 -16.64
N TYR A 139 -12.18 0.87 -15.94
CA TYR A 139 -13.48 1.00 -15.28
C TYR A 139 -14.12 2.36 -15.58
N PRO A 140 -15.47 2.41 -15.72
CA PRO A 140 -16.21 3.67 -15.79
C PRO A 140 -16.09 4.44 -14.47
N LEU A 141 -15.52 5.65 -14.53
CA LEU A 141 -15.32 6.48 -13.34
C LEU A 141 -16.67 6.92 -12.71
N ASP A 142 -17.72 7.12 -13.53
CA ASP A 142 -19.05 7.48 -13.08
C ASP A 142 -19.65 6.45 -12.10
N ASP A 143 -19.50 5.17 -12.40
CA ASP A 143 -20.02 4.10 -11.56
C ASP A 143 -19.38 4.11 -10.17
N MET A 144 -18.08 4.33 -10.10
CA MET A 144 -17.33 4.39 -8.85
C MET A 144 -17.72 5.61 -8.01
N ILE A 145 -17.87 6.79 -8.65
CA ILE A 145 -18.32 8.00 -7.96
C ILE A 145 -19.74 7.82 -7.43
N ARG A 146 -20.66 7.31 -8.26
CA ARG A 146 -22.04 7.05 -7.82
C ARG A 146 -22.15 5.99 -6.72
N LYS A 147 -21.29 4.97 -6.73
CA LYS A 147 -21.19 3.96 -5.68
C LYS A 147 -20.83 4.60 -4.36
N ALA A 148 -19.82 5.48 -4.35
CA ALA A 148 -19.42 6.22 -3.17
C ALA A 148 -20.52 7.19 -2.68
N ILE A 149 -21.16 7.97 -3.58
CA ILE A 149 -22.27 8.87 -3.22
C ILE A 149 -23.41 8.09 -2.57
N ARG A 150 -23.82 6.94 -3.15
CA ARG A 150 -24.90 6.10 -2.58
C ARG A 150 -24.57 5.61 -1.17
N LYS A 151 -23.31 5.22 -0.90
CA LYS A 151 -22.88 4.79 0.44
C LYS A 151 -23.04 5.91 1.48
N TYR A 152 -22.75 7.15 1.10
CA TYR A 152 -22.84 8.31 2.00
C TYR A 152 -24.19 9.03 1.97
N ALA A 153 -25.16 8.60 1.14
CA ALA A 153 -26.44 9.28 0.95
C ALA A 153 -27.20 9.52 2.28
N GLY A 154 -27.23 8.51 3.16
CA GLY A 154 -27.89 8.64 4.46
C GLY A 154 -27.28 9.72 5.36
N GLN A 155 -25.97 9.93 5.30
CA GLN A 155 -25.31 10.99 6.08
C GLN A 155 -25.48 12.36 5.45
N LEU A 156 -25.38 12.45 4.12
CA LEU A 156 -25.60 13.66 3.36
C LEU A 156 -27.03 14.21 3.62
N ILE A 157 -28.05 13.34 3.57
CA ILE A 157 -29.45 13.69 3.85
C ILE A 157 -29.62 14.16 5.30
N ARG A 158 -29.09 13.42 6.28
CA ARG A 158 -29.19 13.81 7.70
C ARG A 158 -28.53 15.17 7.99
N ARG A 159 -27.41 15.47 7.36
CA ARG A 159 -26.72 16.75 7.51
C ARG A 159 -27.27 17.84 6.58
N LYS A 160 -28.27 17.53 5.77
CA LYS A 160 -28.87 18.44 4.78
C LYS A 160 -27.81 19.00 3.80
N LEU A 161 -26.81 18.21 3.47
CA LEU A 161 -25.80 18.58 2.50
C LEU A 161 -26.26 18.24 1.09
N ARG A 162 -26.08 19.16 0.16
CA ARG A 162 -26.41 18.94 -1.25
C ARG A 162 -25.16 18.41 -1.98
N VAL A 163 -25.33 17.33 -2.74
CA VAL A 163 -24.29 16.84 -3.65
C VAL A 163 -24.52 17.39 -5.04
N ILE A 164 -23.47 17.97 -5.62
CA ILE A 164 -23.48 18.47 -7.01
C ILE A 164 -22.48 17.60 -7.80
N TYR A 165 -23.04 16.80 -8.73
CA TYR A 165 -22.27 15.94 -9.62
C TYR A 165 -23.04 15.77 -10.93
N GLU A 166 -22.40 16.12 -12.05
CA GLU A 166 -23.03 16.13 -13.36
C GLU A 166 -22.88 14.80 -14.12
N GLY A 167 -22.04 13.89 -13.61
CA GLY A 167 -21.68 12.65 -14.28
C GLY A 167 -20.47 12.77 -15.18
N THR A 168 -19.94 11.63 -15.65
CA THR A 168 -18.82 11.56 -16.60
C THR A 168 -18.88 10.30 -17.45
N ASP A 169 -18.38 10.38 -18.68
CA ASP A 169 -18.20 9.26 -19.61
C ASP A 169 -16.79 8.69 -19.61
N ILE A 170 -15.93 9.13 -18.69
CA ILE A 170 -14.50 8.76 -18.64
C ILE A 170 -14.34 7.38 -18.05
N CYS A 171 -13.55 6.53 -18.75
CA CYS A 171 -12.98 5.31 -18.20
C CYS A 171 -11.56 5.56 -17.70
N VAL A 172 -11.19 4.90 -16.60
CA VAL A 172 -9.86 5.03 -15.98
C VAL A 172 -9.23 3.65 -15.78
N LEU A 173 -7.94 3.56 -16.03
CA LEU A 173 -7.14 2.36 -15.77
C LEU A 173 -6.71 2.37 -14.30
N THR A 174 -7.34 1.55 -13.49
CA THR A 174 -7.16 1.58 -12.03
C THR A 174 -7.57 0.25 -11.39
N ASP A 175 -7.32 0.12 -10.10
CA ASP A 175 -8.01 -0.85 -9.25
C ASP A 175 -9.31 -0.22 -8.73
N GLU A 176 -10.47 -0.85 -9.02
CA GLU A 176 -11.79 -0.35 -8.63
C GLU A 176 -11.91 -0.18 -7.11
N LYS A 177 -11.46 -1.18 -6.33
CA LYS A 177 -11.61 -1.18 -4.87
C LYS A 177 -10.84 -0.03 -4.23
N TRP A 178 -9.59 0.19 -4.70
CA TRP A 178 -8.75 1.25 -4.20
C TRP A 178 -9.25 2.64 -4.57
N LEU A 179 -9.67 2.85 -5.82
CA LEU A 179 -10.16 4.15 -6.23
C LEU A 179 -11.50 4.49 -5.56
N VAL A 180 -12.43 3.52 -5.44
CA VAL A 180 -13.68 3.71 -4.68
C VAL A 180 -13.37 4.06 -3.23
N PHE A 181 -12.44 3.37 -2.58
CA PHE A 181 -12.03 3.67 -1.22
C PHE A 181 -11.50 5.11 -1.07
N ILE A 182 -10.64 5.56 -1.98
CA ILE A 182 -10.12 6.94 -1.98
C ILE A 182 -11.27 7.96 -2.10
N ILE A 183 -12.20 7.75 -3.04
CA ILE A 183 -13.36 8.62 -3.24
C ILE A 183 -14.23 8.64 -1.97
N GLU A 184 -14.46 7.49 -1.35
CA GLU A 184 -15.18 7.36 -0.10
C GLU A 184 -14.53 8.11 1.05
N GLN A 185 -13.19 8.06 1.18
CA GLN A 185 -12.46 8.80 2.21
C GLN A 185 -12.57 10.32 2.02
N LEU A 186 -12.48 10.78 0.78
CA LEU A 186 -12.65 12.20 0.46
C LEU A 186 -14.09 12.67 0.76
N LEU A 187 -15.11 11.88 0.40
CA LEU A 187 -16.50 12.16 0.74
C LEU A 187 -16.74 12.12 2.25
N SER A 188 -16.13 11.18 2.95
CA SER A 188 -16.17 11.12 4.42
C SER A 188 -15.68 12.41 5.06
N ASN A 189 -14.53 12.90 4.59
CA ASN A 189 -13.96 14.15 5.08
C ASN A 189 -14.87 15.34 4.75
N ALA A 190 -15.37 15.44 3.52
CA ALA A 190 -16.30 16.48 3.11
C ALA A 190 -17.55 16.48 4.00
N VAL A 191 -18.17 15.32 4.24
CA VAL A 191 -19.34 15.19 5.12
C VAL A 191 -19.01 15.53 6.56
N LYS A 192 -17.83 15.17 7.06
CA LYS A 192 -17.40 15.42 8.44
C LYS A 192 -17.19 16.90 8.73
N TYR A 193 -16.57 17.63 7.80
CA TYR A 193 -16.15 19.02 8.02
C TYR A 193 -17.13 20.06 7.47
N THR A 194 -18.13 19.63 6.69
CA THR A 194 -19.18 20.52 6.20
C THR A 194 -20.39 20.51 7.14
N VAL A 195 -20.64 21.63 7.79
CA VAL A 195 -21.81 21.80 8.68
C VAL A 195 -23.09 22.05 7.87
N SER A 196 -22.99 22.88 6.82
CA SER A 196 -24.09 23.21 5.90
C SER A 196 -23.54 23.63 4.55
N GLY A 197 -24.32 23.40 3.49
CA GLY A 197 -23.93 23.75 2.11
C GLY A 197 -23.86 22.55 1.18
N ASN A 198 -22.82 22.48 0.35
CA ASN A 198 -22.70 21.48 -0.72
C ASN A 198 -21.35 20.80 -0.74
N VAL A 199 -21.37 19.58 -1.29
CA VAL A 199 -20.20 18.83 -1.74
C VAL A 199 -20.28 18.76 -3.25
N THR A 200 -19.27 19.28 -3.94
CA THR A 200 -19.20 19.31 -5.40
C THR A 200 -18.13 18.35 -5.88
N ILE A 201 -18.50 17.48 -6.83
CA ILE A 201 -17.59 16.53 -7.45
C ILE A 201 -17.45 16.91 -8.91
N THR A 202 -16.22 17.17 -9.34
CA THR A 202 -15.91 17.54 -10.72
C THR A 202 -14.82 16.63 -11.31
N VAL A 203 -14.95 16.32 -12.60
CA VAL A 203 -13.98 15.52 -13.34
C VAL A 203 -13.50 16.36 -14.53
N ASP A 204 -12.20 16.66 -14.56
CA ASP A 204 -11.55 17.38 -15.65
C ASP A 204 -10.77 16.37 -16.51
N ARG A 205 -11.25 16.17 -17.75
CA ARG A 205 -10.67 15.21 -18.70
C ARG A 205 -9.27 15.65 -19.18
N GLU A 206 -9.09 16.96 -19.40
CA GLU A 206 -7.84 17.49 -19.94
C GLU A 206 -6.72 17.40 -18.90
N LYS A 207 -7.03 17.77 -17.67
CA LYS A 207 -6.10 17.70 -16.55
C LYS A 207 -5.98 16.31 -15.92
N LYS A 208 -6.83 15.36 -16.35
CA LYS A 208 -6.95 14.01 -15.71
C LYS A 208 -7.14 14.11 -14.20
N GLN A 209 -8.03 14.99 -13.78
CA GLN A 209 -8.22 15.35 -12.37
C GLN A 209 -9.65 15.05 -11.92
N LEU A 210 -9.79 14.32 -10.81
CA LEU A 210 -11.01 14.23 -10.03
C LEU A 210 -10.87 15.15 -8.82
N SER A 211 -11.82 16.06 -8.63
CA SER A 211 -11.83 17.00 -7.51
C SER A 211 -13.11 16.84 -6.70
N ILE A 212 -12.97 16.82 -5.38
CA ILE A 212 -14.08 16.86 -4.43
C ILE A 212 -13.87 18.09 -3.58
N SER A 213 -14.80 19.04 -3.69
CA SER A 213 -14.79 20.31 -2.98
C SER A 213 -15.98 20.39 -2.07
N ASP A 214 -15.83 20.94 -0.89
CA ASP A 214 -16.89 21.17 0.06
C ASP A 214 -16.92 22.65 0.51
N THR A 215 -18.03 23.07 1.11
CA THR A 215 -18.22 24.41 1.65
C THR A 215 -17.99 24.46 3.16
N GLY A 216 -17.22 23.53 3.69
CA GLY A 216 -16.91 23.44 5.12
C GLY A 216 -15.92 24.46 5.61
N ILE A 217 -15.49 24.26 6.83
CA ILE A 217 -14.59 25.21 7.53
C ILE A 217 -13.11 25.01 7.20
N GLY A 218 -12.75 24.14 6.24
CA GLY A 218 -11.39 23.92 5.75
C GLY A 218 -10.51 23.14 6.71
#